data_1198cc565569e6255f4b8bb460b9b875
#
_entry.id   1198cc565569e6255f4b8bb460b9b875
#
_cell.length_a   1.000
_cell.length_b   1.000
_cell.length_c   1.000
_cell.angle_alpha   90.00
_cell.angle_beta   90.00
_cell.angle_gamma   90.00
#
_symmetry.space_group_name_H-M   'P 1'
#
loop_
_entity.id
_entity.type
_entity.pdbx_description
1 polymer ?
#
loop_
_entity_poly.entity_id
_entity_poly.type
_entity_poly.pdbx_seq_one_letter_code
_entity_poly.pdbx_strand_id
1 'polypeptide(L)'
;KMSRVISELDECFNNTLVHTGQNYDYELNEIFFNDLEVRKPDYFLNAAVESTAQTIGNIISKSDQIMDKEKPDAVIIYGDTNSCLSVISAKRKKIPIFHFEAGNRSFDLRVPEEINRKIVDHISDVNFTLTEHARRYLVQEGIRSDRIFKTGSHIYEVLEFFKDKINISKILKKLNLEKQKYFVVSIHREENIDDENNFLSIIEVFKQLEETYKIPIIVSTHPRTQKKISKEVEDNFKFIKFLKP
;
A
#
# COMPACT_ATOMS: atom_id res chain seq x y z
N LYS A 1 3.24 -1.63 6.08
CA LYS A 1 3.83 -2.96 5.89
C LYS A 1 5.33 -2.98 6.21
N MET A 2 6.10 -1.96 5.81
CA MET A 2 7.58 -1.91 5.91
C MET A 2 8.12 -1.48 7.29
N SER A 3 7.28 -1.13 8.27
CA SER A 3 7.76 -0.55 9.53
C SER A 3 8.84 -1.39 10.23
N ARG A 4 8.67 -2.69 10.30
CA ARG A 4 9.67 -3.56 10.95
C ARG A 4 10.91 -3.76 10.09
N VAL A 5 10.75 -3.87 8.77
CA VAL A 5 11.89 -3.94 7.85
C VAL A 5 12.74 -2.66 7.91
N ILE A 6 12.10 -1.47 7.95
CA ILE A 6 12.81 -0.20 8.10
C ILE A 6 13.58 -0.15 9.43
N SER A 7 12.96 -0.61 10.52
CA SER A 7 13.61 -0.68 11.83
C SER A 7 14.88 -1.53 11.79
N GLU A 8 14.81 -2.74 11.22
CA GLU A 8 15.97 -3.62 11.07
C GLU A 8 17.05 -3.04 10.14
N LEU A 9 16.64 -2.36 9.08
CA LEU A 9 17.58 -1.70 8.18
C LEU A 9 18.32 -0.55 8.89
N ASP A 10 17.62 0.20 9.73
CA ASP A 10 18.22 1.30 10.52
C ASP A 10 19.21 0.78 11.58
N GLU A 11 18.99 -0.44 12.10
CA GLU A 11 19.92 -1.07 13.05
C GLU A 11 21.15 -1.69 12.37
N CYS A 12 20.97 -2.27 11.17
CA CYS A 12 22.02 -3.04 10.52
C CYS A 12 22.83 -2.26 9.48
N PHE A 13 22.28 -1.17 8.95
CA PHE A 13 22.86 -0.43 7.81
C PHE A 13 22.81 1.08 8.04
N ASN A 14 23.62 1.81 7.27
CA ASN A 14 23.44 3.24 7.10
C ASN A 14 22.28 3.48 6.11
N ASN A 15 21.05 3.49 6.63
CA ASN A 15 19.84 3.50 5.84
C ASN A 15 19.33 4.93 5.57
N THR A 16 19.19 5.28 4.31
CA THR A 16 18.59 6.55 3.85
C THR A 16 17.14 6.29 3.42
N LEU A 17 16.17 6.77 4.18
CA LEU A 17 14.74 6.63 3.90
C LEU A 17 14.25 7.77 3.02
N VAL A 18 13.75 7.43 1.82
CA VAL A 18 13.22 8.39 0.85
C VAL A 18 11.72 8.19 0.66
N HIS A 19 10.94 9.24 0.88
CA HIS A 19 9.49 9.26 0.63
C HIS A 19 9.19 10.06 -0.64
N THR A 20 8.54 9.46 -1.63
CA THR A 20 8.32 10.10 -2.94
C THR A 20 7.24 11.17 -2.92
N GLY A 21 6.33 11.15 -1.93
CA GLY A 21 5.28 12.16 -1.81
C GLY A 21 4.21 12.04 -2.90
N GLN A 22 3.79 10.82 -3.24
CA GLN A 22 2.73 10.59 -4.23
C GLN A 22 1.33 10.96 -3.74
N ASN A 23 1.10 10.96 -2.44
CA ASN A 23 -0.18 11.34 -1.84
C ASN A 23 -0.11 12.78 -1.35
N TYR A 24 -1.13 13.57 -1.72
CA TYR A 24 -1.24 14.98 -1.35
C TYR A 24 -1.55 15.21 0.14
N ASP A 25 -2.02 14.20 0.88
CA ASP A 25 -2.37 14.30 2.30
C ASP A 25 -1.18 13.98 3.19
N TYR A 26 -0.41 15.02 3.53
CA TYR A 26 0.69 14.95 4.49
C TYR A 26 0.22 14.50 5.89
N GLU A 27 -0.96 14.94 6.32
CA GLU A 27 -1.53 14.58 7.63
C GLU A 27 -1.83 13.09 7.76
N LEU A 28 -2.29 12.44 6.70
CA LEU A 28 -2.50 10.98 6.68
C LEU A 28 -1.18 10.21 6.73
N ASN A 29 -0.08 10.77 6.26
CA ASN A 29 1.24 10.15 6.32
C ASN A 29 1.85 10.23 7.73
N GLU A 30 1.75 11.36 8.44
CA GLU A 30 2.33 11.51 9.79
C GLU A 30 1.74 10.53 10.80
N ILE A 31 0.44 10.27 10.74
CA ILE A 31 -0.23 9.30 11.62
C ILE A 31 0.41 7.92 11.48
N PHE A 32 0.67 7.47 10.26
CA PHE A 32 1.28 6.18 10.03
C PHE A 32 2.74 6.09 10.50
N PHE A 33 3.51 7.15 10.35
CA PHE A 33 4.88 7.18 10.88
C PHE A 33 4.89 7.08 12.41
N ASN A 34 4.01 7.83 13.08
CA ASN A 34 3.92 7.82 14.53
C ASN A 34 3.36 6.50 15.07
N ASP A 35 2.23 6.02 14.52
CA ASP A 35 1.55 4.82 15.02
C ASP A 35 2.35 3.54 14.80
N LEU A 36 3.10 3.49 13.69
CA LEU A 36 3.93 2.34 13.32
C LEU A 36 5.40 2.50 13.76
N GLU A 37 5.71 3.54 14.55
CA GLU A 37 7.06 3.78 15.08
C GLU A 37 8.14 3.80 14.00
N VAL A 38 7.82 4.44 12.87
CA VAL A 38 8.77 4.64 11.77
C VAL A 38 9.34 6.06 11.88
N ARG A 39 10.65 6.18 11.79
CA ARG A 39 11.30 7.49 11.78
C ARG A 39 10.90 8.33 10.57
N LYS A 40 11.06 9.63 10.66
CA LYS A 40 10.82 10.53 9.53
C LYS A 40 11.77 10.20 8.37
N PRO A 41 11.30 10.34 7.11
CA PRO A 41 12.17 10.20 5.96
C PRO A 41 13.29 11.23 5.97
N ASP A 42 14.48 10.83 5.51
CA ASP A 42 15.62 11.73 5.32
C ASP A 42 15.35 12.67 4.14
N TYR A 43 14.60 12.19 3.15
CA TYR A 43 14.20 12.96 1.97
C TYR A 43 12.71 12.80 1.68
N PHE A 44 12.05 13.92 1.41
CA PHE A 44 10.68 13.97 0.94
C PHE A 44 10.65 14.62 -0.44
N LEU A 45 10.38 13.84 -1.50
CA LEU A 45 10.57 14.28 -2.88
C LEU A 45 9.51 15.26 -3.38
N ASN A 46 8.29 15.24 -2.81
CA ASN A 46 7.16 16.02 -3.34
C ASN A 46 7.02 15.82 -4.87
N ALA A 47 6.96 14.54 -5.29
CA ALA A 47 6.98 14.23 -6.72
C ALA A 47 5.60 14.35 -7.37
N ALA A 48 4.51 14.32 -6.59
CA ALA A 48 3.15 14.34 -7.10
C ALA A 48 2.82 15.68 -7.78
N VAL A 49 2.24 15.57 -8.98
CA VAL A 49 1.67 16.66 -9.76
C VAL A 49 0.40 16.15 -10.44
N GLU A 50 -0.36 17.02 -11.12
CA GLU A 50 -1.63 16.66 -11.76
C GLU A 50 -1.49 15.50 -12.77
N SER A 51 -0.43 15.51 -13.57
CA SER A 51 -0.16 14.46 -14.57
C SER A 51 0.59 13.27 -13.95
N THR A 52 0.03 12.06 -14.10
CA THR A 52 0.70 10.82 -13.69
C THR A 52 2.06 10.63 -14.36
N ALA A 53 2.16 10.93 -15.66
CA ALA A 53 3.42 10.81 -16.41
C ALA A 53 4.49 11.77 -15.86
N GLN A 54 4.12 13.02 -15.55
CA GLN A 54 5.04 13.97 -14.91
C GLN A 54 5.42 13.53 -13.49
N THR A 55 4.48 13.00 -12.72
CA THR A 55 4.76 12.42 -11.39
C THR A 55 5.81 11.32 -11.48
N ILE A 56 5.67 10.39 -12.42
CA ILE A 56 6.65 9.33 -12.67
C ILE A 56 8.00 9.94 -13.07
N GLY A 57 8.01 10.89 -13.99
CA GLY A 57 9.23 11.59 -14.40
C GLY A 57 9.94 12.28 -13.22
N ASN A 58 9.16 12.94 -12.35
CA ASN A 58 9.68 13.58 -11.13
C ASN A 58 10.27 12.55 -10.14
N ILE A 59 9.61 11.41 -9.95
CA ILE A 59 10.12 10.34 -9.10
C ILE A 59 11.48 9.87 -9.58
N ILE A 60 11.60 9.55 -10.87
CA ILE A 60 12.86 9.08 -11.46
C ILE A 60 13.94 10.15 -11.33
N SER A 61 13.66 11.39 -11.77
CA SER A 61 14.65 12.46 -11.77
C SER A 61 15.11 12.88 -10.37
N LYS A 62 14.18 13.03 -9.42
CA LYS A 62 14.53 13.43 -8.05
C LYS A 62 15.23 12.30 -7.30
N SER A 63 14.85 11.04 -7.53
CA SER A 63 15.55 9.89 -6.97
C SER A 63 16.97 9.76 -7.53
N ASP A 64 17.16 10.07 -8.81
CA ASP A 64 18.49 10.10 -9.45
C ASP A 64 19.45 11.05 -8.75
N GLN A 65 18.97 12.27 -8.44
CA GLN A 65 19.77 13.29 -7.73
C GLN A 65 20.15 12.84 -6.32
N ILE A 66 19.25 12.14 -5.61
CA ILE A 66 19.56 11.60 -4.28
C ILE A 66 20.58 10.48 -4.38
N MET A 67 20.44 9.57 -5.35
CA MET A 67 21.39 8.50 -5.56
C MET A 67 22.80 9.02 -5.92
N ASP A 68 22.89 10.15 -6.64
CA ASP A 68 24.19 10.81 -6.91
C ASP A 68 24.80 11.40 -5.64
N LYS A 69 23.97 11.96 -4.76
CA LYS A 69 24.41 12.57 -3.51
C LYS A 69 24.83 11.53 -2.47
N GLU A 70 23.97 10.55 -2.24
CA GLU A 70 24.12 9.54 -1.17
C GLU A 70 25.01 8.38 -1.59
N LYS A 71 25.11 8.09 -2.89
CA LYS A 71 25.91 6.99 -3.49
C LYS A 71 25.65 5.65 -2.79
N PRO A 72 24.40 5.19 -2.71
CA PRO A 72 24.08 4.00 -1.95
C PRO A 72 24.68 2.74 -2.59
N ASP A 73 25.08 1.78 -1.76
CA ASP A 73 25.54 0.47 -2.19
C ASP A 73 24.41 -0.41 -2.72
N ALA A 74 23.18 -0.15 -2.30
CA ALA A 74 21.99 -0.87 -2.74
C ALA A 74 20.73 0.00 -2.61
N VAL A 75 19.68 -0.35 -3.37
CA VAL A 75 18.35 0.26 -3.27
C VAL A 75 17.33 -0.81 -2.94
N ILE A 76 16.50 -0.54 -1.93
CA ILE A 76 15.37 -1.38 -1.54
C ILE A 76 14.09 -0.71 -1.98
N ILE A 77 13.23 -1.47 -2.66
CA ILE A 77 11.89 -1.05 -3.09
C ILE A 77 10.85 -2.02 -2.54
N TYR A 78 9.71 -1.49 -2.15
CA TYR A 78 8.57 -2.27 -1.70
C TYR A 78 7.34 -1.99 -2.56
N GLY A 79 6.76 -3.05 -3.15
CA GLY A 79 5.50 -2.98 -3.89
C GLY A 79 5.62 -2.34 -5.27
N ASP A 80 4.53 -1.74 -5.72
CA ASP A 80 4.25 -1.51 -7.13
C ASP A 80 3.65 -0.14 -7.46
N THR A 81 3.56 0.76 -6.49
CA THR A 81 3.15 2.15 -6.76
C THR A 81 4.18 2.83 -7.66
N ASN A 82 3.84 3.99 -8.22
CA ASN A 82 4.77 4.72 -9.12
C ASN A 82 6.14 4.99 -8.48
N SER A 83 6.25 4.98 -7.14
CA SER A 83 7.54 5.09 -6.43
C SER A 83 8.54 4.02 -6.83
N CYS A 84 8.07 2.81 -7.18
CA CYS A 84 8.95 1.71 -7.57
C CYS A 84 9.74 2.01 -8.86
N LEU A 85 9.25 2.92 -9.71
CA LEU A 85 9.92 3.29 -10.96
C LEU A 85 11.22 4.09 -10.76
N SER A 86 11.52 4.53 -9.54
CA SER A 86 12.84 5.07 -9.16
C SER A 86 13.98 4.07 -9.43
N VAL A 87 13.68 2.76 -9.49
CA VAL A 87 14.65 1.71 -9.81
C VAL A 87 15.26 1.84 -11.22
N ILE A 88 14.60 2.56 -12.15
CA ILE A 88 15.15 2.84 -13.48
C ILE A 88 16.45 3.62 -13.34
N SER A 89 16.48 4.62 -12.47
CA SER A 89 17.69 5.39 -12.17
C SER A 89 18.74 4.52 -11.48
N ALA A 90 18.36 3.76 -10.45
CA ALA A 90 19.28 2.84 -9.77
C ALA A 90 19.96 1.87 -10.74
N LYS A 91 19.18 1.26 -11.64
CA LYS A 91 19.72 0.33 -12.64
C LYS A 91 20.68 1.00 -13.61
N ARG A 92 20.40 2.23 -14.05
CA ARG A 92 21.28 3.02 -14.91
C ARG A 92 22.61 3.33 -14.22
N LYS A 93 22.57 3.56 -12.92
CA LYS A 93 23.76 3.80 -12.07
C LYS A 93 24.46 2.50 -11.63
N LYS A 94 23.97 1.33 -12.03
CA LYS A 94 24.50 -0.01 -11.64
C LYS A 94 24.44 -0.26 -10.14
N ILE A 95 23.47 0.35 -9.45
CA ILE A 95 23.20 0.12 -8.03
C ILE A 95 22.33 -1.14 -7.92
N PRO A 96 22.69 -2.15 -7.11
CA PRO A 96 21.89 -3.34 -6.89
C PRO A 96 20.49 -3.00 -6.33
N ILE A 97 19.48 -3.69 -6.84
CA ILE A 97 18.08 -3.44 -6.51
C ILE A 97 17.48 -4.67 -5.85
N PHE A 98 16.89 -4.48 -4.67
CA PHE A 98 16.17 -5.47 -3.89
C PHE A 98 14.68 -5.11 -3.86
N HIS A 99 13.84 -5.94 -4.48
CA HIS A 99 12.41 -5.68 -4.58
C HIS A 99 11.60 -6.59 -3.66
N PHE A 100 10.88 -6.00 -2.71
CA PHE A 100 9.94 -6.67 -1.83
C PHE A 100 8.51 -6.63 -2.37
N GLU A 101 7.72 -7.67 -2.12
CA GLU A 101 6.38 -7.90 -2.65
C GLU A 101 6.39 -8.22 -4.16
N ALA A 102 7.49 -8.77 -4.62
CA ALA A 102 7.71 -9.13 -6.02
C ALA A 102 6.80 -10.28 -6.50
N GLY A 103 6.55 -10.32 -7.81
CA GLY A 103 5.88 -11.44 -8.47
C GLY A 103 4.36 -11.52 -8.29
N ASN A 104 3.72 -10.55 -7.63
CA ASN A 104 2.27 -10.46 -7.62
C ASN A 104 1.76 -10.17 -9.03
N ARG A 105 0.66 -10.84 -9.45
CA ARG A 105 0.02 -10.64 -10.76
C ARG A 105 -1.49 -10.54 -10.61
N SER A 106 -2.08 -9.52 -11.24
CA SER A 106 -3.53 -9.43 -11.45
C SER A 106 -3.94 -9.98 -12.80
N PHE A 107 -2.98 -10.12 -13.73
CA PHE A 107 -3.19 -10.47 -15.13
C PHE A 107 -4.13 -9.51 -15.89
N ASP A 108 -4.29 -8.30 -15.38
CA ASP A 108 -5.11 -7.25 -15.94
C ASP A 108 -4.27 -5.97 -16.13
N LEU A 109 -3.93 -5.65 -17.38
CA LEU A 109 -3.13 -4.48 -17.74
C LEU A 109 -3.89 -3.14 -17.57
N ARG A 110 -5.19 -3.16 -17.28
CA ARG A 110 -5.95 -1.96 -16.92
C ARG A 110 -5.54 -1.45 -15.54
N VAL A 111 -4.93 -2.31 -14.72
CA VAL A 111 -4.41 -1.97 -13.40
C VAL A 111 -2.99 -1.39 -13.56
N PRO A 112 -2.76 -0.10 -13.28
CA PRO A 112 -1.45 0.53 -13.47
C PRO A 112 -0.31 -0.18 -12.71
N GLU A 113 -0.62 -0.71 -11.53
CA GLU A 113 0.33 -1.44 -10.70
C GLU A 113 0.83 -2.73 -11.37
N GLU A 114 0.04 -3.35 -12.25
CA GLU A 114 0.48 -4.54 -12.97
C GLU A 114 1.63 -4.23 -13.93
N ILE A 115 1.59 -3.05 -14.56
CA ILE A 115 2.67 -2.58 -15.42
C ILE A 115 3.92 -2.30 -14.59
N ASN A 116 3.76 -1.57 -13.49
CA ASN A 116 4.86 -1.22 -12.58
C ASN A 116 5.56 -2.47 -12.03
N ARG A 117 4.78 -3.48 -11.59
CA ARG A 117 5.33 -4.76 -11.09
C ARG A 117 6.21 -5.44 -12.11
N LYS A 118 5.72 -5.58 -13.35
CA LYS A 118 6.49 -6.21 -14.43
C LYS A 118 7.80 -5.50 -14.68
N ILE A 119 7.78 -4.17 -14.69
CA ILE A 119 9.01 -3.39 -14.87
C ILE A 119 9.97 -3.63 -13.71
N VAL A 120 9.53 -3.44 -12.47
CA VAL A 120 10.41 -3.50 -11.31
C VAL A 120 10.94 -4.91 -11.05
N ASP A 121 10.10 -5.96 -11.22
CA ASP A 121 10.51 -7.36 -11.05
C ASP A 121 11.65 -7.74 -12.00
N HIS A 122 11.53 -7.34 -13.27
CA HIS A 122 12.49 -7.73 -14.31
C HIS A 122 13.82 -6.97 -14.24
N ILE A 123 13.83 -5.76 -13.71
CA ILE A 123 15.09 -4.99 -13.60
C ILE A 123 15.75 -5.12 -12.22
N SER A 124 15.07 -5.70 -11.24
CA SER A 124 15.64 -5.96 -9.92
C SER A 124 16.68 -7.08 -9.94
N ASP A 125 17.68 -6.95 -9.08
CA ASP A 125 18.75 -7.97 -8.96
C ASP A 125 18.30 -9.10 -8.03
N VAL A 126 17.48 -8.79 -7.02
CA VAL A 126 16.88 -9.76 -6.10
C VAL A 126 15.41 -9.44 -5.89
N ASN A 127 14.57 -10.47 -5.96
CA ASN A 127 13.13 -10.40 -5.77
C ASN A 127 12.70 -11.18 -4.53
N PHE A 128 12.06 -10.52 -3.57
CA PHE A 128 11.47 -11.13 -2.40
C PHE A 128 9.96 -11.29 -2.58
N THR A 129 9.49 -12.54 -2.63
CA THR A 129 8.09 -12.86 -2.90
C THR A 129 7.34 -13.24 -1.62
N LEU A 130 6.07 -12.85 -1.54
CA LEU A 130 5.22 -13.16 -0.39
C LEU A 130 4.70 -14.60 -0.43
N THR A 131 4.50 -15.16 -1.63
CA THR A 131 3.87 -16.46 -1.83
C THR A 131 4.65 -17.32 -2.81
N GLU A 132 4.40 -18.63 -2.77
CA GLU A 132 4.95 -19.55 -3.75
C GLU A 132 4.35 -19.32 -5.16
N HIS A 133 3.11 -18.83 -5.26
CA HIS A 133 2.53 -18.45 -6.54
C HIS A 133 3.31 -17.31 -7.19
N ALA A 134 3.59 -16.26 -6.43
CA ALA A 134 4.40 -15.13 -6.90
C ALA A 134 5.80 -15.58 -7.38
N ARG A 135 6.45 -16.48 -6.62
CA ARG A 135 7.74 -17.06 -7.02
C ARG A 135 7.65 -17.80 -8.36
N ARG A 136 6.62 -18.63 -8.54
CA ARG A 136 6.42 -19.39 -9.77
C ARG A 136 6.16 -18.49 -10.97
N TYR A 137 5.41 -17.39 -10.82
CA TYR A 137 5.18 -16.44 -11.90
C TYR A 137 6.51 -15.83 -12.36
N LEU A 138 7.37 -15.39 -11.45
CA LEU A 138 8.67 -14.83 -11.81
C LEU A 138 9.56 -15.84 -12.55
N VAL A 139 9.58 -17.10 -12.11
CA VAL A 139 10.31 -18.18 -12.81
C VAL A 139 9.76 -18.41 -14.21
N GLN A 140 8.43 -18.43 -14.37
CA GLN A 140 7.77 -18.58 -15.68
C GLN A 140 8.05 -17.40 -16.62
N GLU A 141 8.23 -16.21 -16.06
CA GLU A 141 8.60 -15.00 -16.79
C GLU A 141 10.11 -14.93 -17.12
N GLY A 142 10.87 -15.97 -16.76
CA GLY A 142 12.29 -16.10 -17.10
C GLY A 142 13.27 -15.48 -16.10
N ILE A 143 12.81 -15.07 -14.92
CA ILE A 143 13.70 -14.60 -13.87
C ILE A 143 14.39 -15.79 -13.22
N ARG A 144 15.72 -15.73 -13.08
CA ARG A 144 16.53 -16.80 -12.51
C ARG A 144 16.10 -17.11 -11.07
N SER A 145 15.94 -18.40 -10.76
CA SER A 145 15.46 -18.86 -9.45
C SER A 145 16.40 -18.51 -8.29
N ASP A 146 17.71 -18.36 -8.54
CA ASP A 146 18.72 -17.94 -7.56
C ASP A 146 18.63 -16.45 -7.19
N ARG A 147 17.76 -15.68 -7.86
CA ARG A 147 17.46 -14.27 -7.56
C ARG A 147 16.07 -14.06 -6.96
N ILE A 148 15.37 -15.15 -6.62
CA ILE A 148 14.01 -15.10 -6.09
C ILE A 148 13.96 -15.80 -4.75
N PHE A 149 13.61 -15.05 -3.69
CA PHE A 149 13.53 -15.57 -2.32
C PHE A 149 12.10 -15.38 -1.79
N LYS A 150 11.48 -16.47 -1.33
CA LYS A 150 10.17 -16.39 -0.68
C LYS A 150 10.36 -16.05 0.80
N THR A 151 9.96 -14.85 1.20
CA THR A 151 10.08 -14.36 2.58
C THR A 151 8.78 -14.46 3.37
N GLY A 152 7.64 -14.54 2.69
CA GLY A 152 6.34 -14.39 3.32
C GLY A 152 5.93 -12.93 3.49
N SER A 153 4.79 -12.69 4.12
CA SER A 153 4.23 -11.36 4.30
C SER A 153 4.76 -10.69 5.58
N HIS A 154 5.35 -9.52 5.44
CA HIS A 154 5.85 -8.70 6.56
C HIS A 154 4.72 -8.17 7.47
N ILE A 155 3.47 -8.19 7.00
CA ILE A 155 2.34 -7.70 7.79
C ILE A 155 2.14 -8.53 9.07
N TYR A 156 2.50 -9.81 9.05
CA TYR A 156 2.43 -10.66 10.23
C TYR A 156 3.36 -10.15 11.35
N GLU A 157 4.61 -9.81 11.00
CA GLU A 157 5.58 -9.25 11.95
C GLU A 157 5.11 -7.91 12.53
N VAL A 158 4.51 -7.05 11.69
CA VAL A 158 3.92 -5.79 12.13
C VAL A 158 2.79 -6.04 13.14
N LEU A 159 1.88 -6.98 12.83
CA LEU A 159 0.76 -7.31 13.72
C LEU A 159 1.22 -7.92 15.04
N GLU A 160 2.21 -8.82 15.03
CA GLU A 160 2.76 -9.39 16.28
C GLU A 160 3.48 -8.33 17.11
N PHE A 161 4.26 -7.44 16.49
CA PHE A 161 4.94 -6.35 17.20
C PHE A 161 3.95 -5.41 17.90
N PHE A 162 2.85 -5.06 17.26
CA PHE A 162 1.84 -4.17 17.82
C PHE A 162 0.69 -4.89 18.54
N LYS A 163 0.81 -6.19 18.78
CA LYS A 163 -0.24 -7.02 19.36
C LYS A 163 -0.78 -6.48 20.69
N ASP A 164 0.10 -6.03 21.57
CA ASP A 164 -0.31 -5.48 22.86
C ASP A 164 -1.07 -4.15 22.68
N LYS A 165 -0.62 -3.27 21.80
CA LYS A 165 -1.35 -2.05 21.46
C LYS A 165 -2.73 -2.34 20.87
N ILE A 166 -2.82 -3.35 20.00
CA ILE A 166 -4.08 -3.80 19.41
C ILE A 166 -5.01 -4.32 20.49
N ASN A 167 -4.52 -5.15 21.40
CA ASN A 167 -5.32 -5.79 22.47
C ASN A 167 -5.89 -4.79 23.48
N ILE A 168 -5.14 -3.72 23.80
CA ILE A 168 -5.60 -2.67 24.72
C ILE A 168 -6.39 -1.57 24.03
N SER A 169 -6.58 -1.63 22.71
CA SER A 169 -7.29 -0.62 21.94
C SER A 169 -8.74 -0.46 22.43
N LYS A 170 -9.13 0.80 22.61
CA LYS A 170 -10.50 1.16 23.01
C LYS A 170 -11.43 1.41 21.82
N ILE A 171 -11.03 1.07 20.60
CA ILE A 171 -11.80 1.38 19.39
C ILE A 171 -13.20 0.76 19.41
N LEU A 172 -13.34 -0.49 19.85
CA LEU A 172 -14.65 -1.14 19.95
C LEU A 172 -15.59 -0.38 20.91
N LYS A 173 -15.06 0.04 22.06
CA LYS A 173 -15.82 0.85 23.01
C LYS A 173 -16.18 2.23 22.42
N LYS A 174 -15.25 2.90 21.72
CA LYS A 174 -15.46 4.19 21.07
C LYS A 174 -16.57 4.11 20.00
N LEU A 175 -16.63 3.01 19.27
CA LEU A 175 -17.61 2.78 18.21
C LEU A 175 -18.90 2.11 18.71
N ASN A 176 -18.97 1.77 20.01
CA ASN A 176 -20.06 1.01 20.62
C ASN A 176 -20.30 -0.34 19.92
N LEU A 177 -19.21 -1.12 19.77
CA LEU A 177 -19.20 -2.41 19.12
C LEU A 177 -18.90 -3.53 20.11
N GLU A 178 -19.47 -4.69 19.90
CA GLU A 178 -19.11 -5.93 20.61
C GLU A 178 -18.19 -6.78 19.76
N LYS A 179 -17.19 -7.39 20.39
CA LYS A 179 -16.24 -8.28 19.71
C LYS A 179 -16.97 -9.39 18.95
N GLN A 180 -16.61 -9.58 17.68
CA GLN A 180 -17.20 -10.58 16.77
C GLN A 180 -18.69 -10.38 16.41
N LYS A 181 -19.29 -9.24 16.74
CA LYS A 181 -20.67 -8.90 16.39
C LYS A 181 -20.77 -7.66 15.50
N TYR A 182 -19.93 -7.56 14.52
CA TYR A 182 -19.95 -6.50 13.51
C TYR A 182 -19.23 -6.96 12.25
N PHE A 183 -19.54 -6.33 11.14
CA PHE A 183 -18.76 -6.45 9.90
C PHE A 183 -17.80 -5.27 9.74
N VAL A 184 -16.63 -5.54 9.14
CA VAL A 184 -15.73 -4.50 8.66
C VAL A 184 -15.66 -4.60 7.15
N VAL A 185 -15.89 -3.49 6.46
CA VAL A 185 -15.87 -3.40 5.01
C VAL A 185 -14.82 -2.36 4.59
N SER A 186 -13.99 -2.72 3.61
CA SER A 186 -13.05 -1.80 2.97
C SER A 186 -13.27 -1.83 1.46
N ILE A 187 -13.63 -0.68 0.88
CA ILE A 187 -13.88 -0.52 -0.55
C ILE A 187 -13.15 0.74 -1.00
N HIS A 188 -12.16 0.59 -1.89
CA HIS A 188 -11.30 1.71 -2.29
C HIS A 188 -10.86 1.70 -3.76
N ARG A 189 -11.26 0.72 -4.58
CA ARG A 189 -10.91 0.68 -6.00
C ARG A 189 -11.73 1.67 -6.83
N GLU A 190 -11.08 2.38 -7.75
CA GLU A 190 -11.72 3.37 -8.63
C GLU A 190 -12.86 2.73 -9.43
N GLU A 191 -12.64 1.56 -10.01
CA GLU A 191 -13.63 0.85 -10.82
C GLU A 191 -14.91 0.53 -10.06
N ASN A 192 -14.82 0.33 -8.75
CA ASN A 192 -15.97 0.04 -7.91
C ASN A 192 -16.73 1.30 -7.48
N ILE A 193 -16.04 2.44 -7.43
CA ILE A 193 -16.60 3.69 -6.90
C ILE A 193 -17.03 4.62 -8.04
N ASP A 194 -16.26 4.68 -9.13
CA ASP A 194 -16.49 5.65 -10.20
C ASP A 194 -17.58 5.18 -11.17
N ASP A 195 -17.76 3.88 -11.38
CA ASP A 195 -18.87 3.33 -12.11
C ASP A 195 -20.15 3.35 -11.24
N GLU A 196 -21.20 3.99 -11.76
CA GLU A 196 -22.47 4.17 -11.03
C GLU A 196 -23.19 2.85 -10.76
N ASN A 197 -23.15 1.91 -11.70
CA ASN A 197 -23.80 0.60 -11.55
C ASN A 197 -23.09 -0.25 -10.49
N ASN A 198 -21.76 -0.21 -10.49
CA ASN A 198 -20.97 -0.91 -9.47
C ASN A 198 -21.22 -0.31 -8.09
N PHE A 199 -21.26 1.02 -7.98
CA PHE A 199 -21.54 1.69 -6.73
C PHE A 199 -22.96 1.36 -6.19
N LEU A 200 -23.98 1.40 -7.03
CA LEU A 200 -25.36 1.02 -6.67
C LEU A 200 -25.44 -0.46 -6.24
N SER A 201 -24.72 -1.34 -6.92
CA SER A 201 -24.66 -2.77 -6.53
C SER A 201 -24.03 -2.96 -5.14
N ILE A 202 -23.02 -2.18 -4.79
CA ILE A 202 -22.42 -2.19 -3.45
C ILE A 202 -23.42 -1.71 -2.39
N ILE A 203 -24.15 -0.63 -2.67
CA ILE A 203 -25.20 -0.13 -1.77
C ILE A 203 -26.30 -1.18 -1.55
N GLU A 204 -26.67 -1.90 -2.59
CA GLU A 204 -27.66 -2.98 -2.48
C GLU A 204 -27.13 -4.15 -1.63
N VAL A 205 -25.85 -4.53 -1.78
CA VAL A 205 -25.22 -5.52 -0.90
C VAL A 205 -25.26 -5.06 0.57
N PHE A 206 -25.00 -3.78 0.82
CA PHE A 206 -25.09 -3.25 2.19
C PHE A 206 -26.48 -3.36 2.78
N LYS A 207 -27.54 -3.05 2.01
CA LYS A 207 -28.92 -3.23 2.45
C LYS A 207 -29.23 -4.68 2.78
N GLN A 208 -28.86 -5.60 1.92
CA GLN A 208 -29.08 -7.02 2.15
C GLN A 208 -28.35 -7.53 3.39
N LEU A 209 -27.12 -7.09 3.64
CA LEU A 209 -26.36 -7.42 4.85
C LEU A 209 -27.04 -6.87 6.10
N GLU A 210 -27.51 -5.61 6.05
CA GLU A 210 -28.21 -4.96 7.15
C GLU A 210 -29.52 -5.69 7.50
N GLU A 211 -30.33 -6.01 6.49
CA GLU A 211 -31.62 -6.71 6.66
C GLU A 211 -31.44 -8.13 7.20
N THR A 212 -30.41 -8.83 6.71
CA THR A 212 -30.15 -10.23 7.06
C THR A 212 -29.59 -10.37 8.46
N TYR A 213 -28.59 -9.59 8.81
CA TYR A 213 -27.80 -9.82 10.03
C TYR A 213 -28.17 -8.88 11.17
N LYS A 214 -28.66 -7.69 10.89
CA LYS A 214 -29.07 -6.67 11.89
C LYS A 214 -27.98 -6.37 12.93
N ILE A 215 -26.70 -6.43 12.53
CA ILE A 215 -25.53 -6.08 13.33
C ILE A 215 -24.78 -4.92 12.68
N PRO A 216 -23.95 -4.17 13.44
CA PRO A 216 -23.20 -3.05 12.90
C PRO A 216 -22.31 -3.43 11.73
N ILE A 217 -22.28 -2.59 10.71
CA ILE A 217 -21.41 -2.68 9.54
C ILE A 217 -20.55 -1.42 9.53
N ILE A 218 -19.25 -1.59 9.70
CA ILE A 218 -18.26 -0.50 9.72
C ILE A 218 -17.58 -0.44 8.38
N VAL A 219 -17.80 0.63 7.64
CA VAL A 219 -17.19 0.85 6.33
C VAL A 219 -16.05 1.84 6.46
N SER A 220 -14.81 1.37 6.25
CA SER A 220 -13.65 2.24 6.12
C SER A 220 -13.66 2.88 4.74
N THR A 221 -13.88 4.21 4.69
CA THR A 221 -14.05 4.93 3.43
C THR A 221 -12.77 5.63 3.03
N HIS A 222 -12.28 5.38 1.82
CA HIS A 222 -11.28 6.22 1.20
C HIS A 222 -11.87 7.62 0.92
N PRO A 223 -11.09 8.72 0.92
CA PRO A 223 -11.57 10.08 0.64
C PRO A 223 -12.43 10.20 -0.64
N ARG A 224 -12.12 9.44 -1.70
CA ARG A 224 -12.94 9.37 -2.92
C ARG A 224 -14.33 8.78 -2.66
N THR A 225 -14.39 7.68 -1.94
CA THR A 225 -15.65 7.00 -1.57
C THR A 225 -16.53 7.94 -0.74
N GLN A 226 -15.91 8.66 0.19
CA GLN A 226 -16.62 9.60 1.07
C GLN A 226 -17.27 10.76 0.30
N LYS A 227 -16.68 11.22 -0.80
CA LYS A 227 -17.27 12.27 -1.65
C LYS A 227 -18.56 11.80 -2.36
N LYS A 228 -18.68 10.52 -2.65
CA LYS A 228 -19.89 9.93 -3.30
C LYS A 228 -20.97 9.49 -2.32
N ILE A 229 -20.59 9.21 -1.07
CA ILE A 229 -21.55 8.90 -0.01
C ILE A 229 -22.15 10.23 0.47
N SER A 230 -23.32 10.57 -0.08
CA SER A 230 -24.09 11.71 0.41
C SER A 230 -24.70 11.41 1.77
N LYS A 231 -25.07 12.46 2.52
CA LYS A 231 -25.85 12.29 3.76
C LYS A 231 -27.13 11.47 3.53
N GLU A 232 -27.77 11.62 2.37
CA GLU A 232 -28.94 10.86 2.01
C GLU A 232 -28.69 9.35 1.91
N VAL A 233 -27.48 8.94 1.49
CA VAL A 233 -27.07 7.53 1.49
C VAL A 233 -26.81 7.05 2.92
N GLU A 234 -26.14 7.86 3.76
CA GLU A 234 -25.91 7.52 5.16
C GLU A 234 -27.21 7.40 5.97
N ASP A 235 -28.14 8.31 5.77
CA ASP A 235 -29.41 8.37 6.50
C ASP A 235 -30.35 7.20 6.15
N ASN A 236 -30.12 6.50 5.04
CA ASN A 236 -30.89 5.33 4.63
C ASN A 236 -30.50 4.03 5.37
N PHE A 237 -29.45 4.04 6.18
CA PHE A 237 -28.96 2.87 6.88
C PHE A 237 -29.03 3.03 8.41
N LYS A 238 -29.52 2.02 9.08
CA LYS A 238 -29.65 2.00 10.55
C LYS A 238 -28.37 1.45 11.24
N PHE A 239 -27.74 0.44 10.63
CA PHE A 239 -26.62 -0.30 11.23
C PHE A 239 -25.30 -0.04 10.54
N ILE A 240 -25.25 0.80 9.49
CA ILE A 240 -24.01 1.11 8.76
C ILE A 240 -23.41 2.41 9.28
N LYS A 241 -22.09 2.37 9.52
CA LYS A 241 -21.28 3.53 9.88
C LYS A 241 -20.13 3.67 8.91
N PHE A 242 -20.11 4.80 8.22
CA PHE A 242 -18.99 5.18 7.34
C PHE A 242 -17.96 5.94 8.17
N LEU A 243 -16.74 5.41 8.23
CA LEU A 243 -15.65 6.01 8.99
C LEU A 243 -14.60 6.55 8.03
N LYS A 244 -14.05 7.72 8.38
CA LYS A 244 -12.82 8.22 7.75
C LYS A 244 -11.69 7.25 8.06
N PRO A 245 -10.74 7.07 7.12
CA PRO A 245 -9.59 6.21 7.34
C PRO A 245 -8.74 6.69 8.50
#